data_a863f196f6d0bdf13043d6d354d538e0
#
_entry.id   a863f196f6d0bdf13043d6d354d538e0
#
_cell.length_a   1.000
_cell.length_b   1.000
_cell.length_c   1.000
_cell.angle_alpha   90.00
_cell.angle_beta   90.00
_cell.angle_gamma   90.00
#
_symmetry.space_group_name_H-M   'P 1'
#
loop_
_entity.id
_entity.type
_entity.pdbx_description
1 polymer ?
#
loop_
_entity_poly.entity_id
_entity_poly.type
_entity_poly.pdbx_seq_one_letter_code
_entity_poly.pdbx_strand_id
1 'polypeptide(L)'
;MKTLKYVAYILVFVATCLLFSYIFISVVDEEVISKIEDNLGDNIGDFLSGTVGIVLAFVSTIFLFLTFNAQQKQSKEAKDDAFRTRFEGTFFNMLSMYYNVRSEGDKQICQFSKSGSKNMSEFYVRFKDYYLETIGSNNDFAMAMNALDENDILETKYKTALHDLGKLYDEYVKEQGCNAGFYFRYVHNLISFVIKHWEGKKDDIHTYLNFIQSEMSDEELGLLFYNSISNMGQDKNHQYRFKQYLDDNSFLENISEQTLLSRAHYKLFPKTNFSFLNDDERKIVKK
;
A
#
# COMPACT_ATOMS: atom_id res chain seq x y z
N MET A 1 -10.90 -29.13 -10.17
CA MET A 1 -9.79 -29.20 -11.14
C MET A 1 -9.03 -30.54 -11.11
N LYS A 2 -8.57 -31.04 -9.93
CA LYS A 2 -7.87 -32.37 -9.88
C LYS A 2 -8.72 -33.51 -10.41
N THR A 3 -9.98 -33.60 -10.00
CA THR A 3 -10.92 -34.63 -10.46
C THR A 3 -11.13 -34.64 -11.98
N LEU A 4 -11.23 -33.44 -12.60
CA LEU A 4 -11.43 -33.35 -14.07
C LEU A 4 -10.19 -33.80 -14.85
N LYS A 5 -8.98 -33.58 -14.34
CA LYS A 5 -7.75 -34.14 -14.93
C LYS A 5 -7.72 -35.66 -14.86
N TYR A 6 -8.12 -36.25 -13.73
CA TYR A 6 -8.20 -37.70 -13.60
C TYR A 6 -9.24 -38.29 -14.56
N VAL A 7 -10.40 -37.69 -14.74
CA VAL A 7 -11.41 -38.10 -15.71
C VAL A 7 -10.84 -38.05 -17.12
N ALA A 8 -10.13 -37.00 -17.51
CA ALA A 8 -9.50 -36.91 -18.83
C ALA A 8 -8.45 -38.01 -19.03
N TYR A 9 -7.59 -38.30 -18.06
CA TYR A 9 -6.62 -39.39 -18.16
C TYR A 9 -7.28 -40.79 -18.28
N ILE A 10 -8.37 -41.02 -17.53
CA ILE A 10 -9.13 -42.29 -17.62
C ILE A 10 -9.73 -42.44 -19.02
N LEU A 11 -10.32 -41.38 -19.59
CA LEU A 11 -10.88 -41.39 -20.93
C LEU A 11 -9.82 -41.66 -22.01
N VAL A 12 -8.65 -41.05 -21.91
CA VAL A 12 -7.53 -41.32 -22.83
C VAL A 12 -7.06 -42.76 -22.70
N PHE A 13 -6.93 -43.27 -21.47
CA PHE A 13 -6.53 -44.64 -21.21
C PHE A 13 -7.55 -45.64 -21.79
N VAL A 14 -8.85 -45.41 -21.61
CA VAL A 14 -9.91 -46.24 -22.20
C VAL A 14 -9.86 -46.22 -23.73
N ALA A 15 -9.70 -45.03 -24.35
CA ALA A 15 -9.58 -44.92 -25.81
C ALA A 15 -8.34 -45.63 -26.34
N THR A 16 -7.19 -45.55 -25.65
CA THR A 16 -5.98 -46.29 -26.05
C THR A 16 -6.14 -47.79 -25.87
N CYS A 17 -6.79 -48.25 -24.81
CA CYS A 17 -7.10 -49.69 -24.64
C CYS A 17 -8.02 -50.21 -25.74
N LEU A 18 -9.04 -49.44 -26.16
CA LEU A 18 -9.94 -49.85 -27.27
C LEU A 18 -9.19 -49.93 -28.61
N LEU A 19 -8.31 -48.96 -28.89
CA LEU A 19 -7.44 -49.01 -30.09
C LEU A 19 -6.49 -50.19 -30.08
N PHE A 20 -5.85 -50.46 -28.94
CA PHE A 20 -4.95 -51.63 -28.80
C PHE A 20 -5.69 -52.96 -28.94
N SER A 21 -6.88 -53.12 -28.34
CA SER A 21 -7.67 -54.32 -28.46
C SER A 21 -8.10 -54.56 -29.92
N TYR A 22 -8.44 -53.50 -30.65
CA TYR A 22 -8.76 -53.57 -32.07
C TYR A 22 -7.55 -54.03 -32.91
N ILE A 23 -6.36 -53.41 -32.73
CA ILE A 23 -5.13 -53.81 -33.44
C ILE A 23 -4.74 -55.24 -33.08
N PHE A 24 -4.90 -55.67 -31.83
CA PHE A 24 -4.59 -57.00 -31.38
C PHE A 24 -5.51 -58.07 -32.08
N ILE A 25 -6.81 -57.79 -32.13
CA ILE A 25 -7.79 -58.68 -32.81
C ILE A 25 -7.48 -58.75 -34.30
N SER A 26 -7.13 -57.61 -34.95
CA SER A 26 -6.80 -57.59 -36.37
C SER A 26 -5.45 -58.23 -36.74
N VAL A 27 -4.55 -58.44 -35.79
CA VAL A 27 -3.23 -59.08 -36.04
C VAL A 27 -3.22 -60.60 -35.71
N VAL A 28 -4.06 -61.03 -34.76
CA VAL A 28 -3.98 -62.40 -34.20
C VAL A 28 -4.81 -63.37 -34.91
N ASP A 29 -5.85 -63.00 -35.69
CA ASP A 29 -6.85 -63.88 -36.22
C ASP A 29 -7.02 -63.78 -37.77
N GLU A 30 -6.07 -64.38 -38.54
CA GLU A 30 -6.14 -64.42 -40.02
C GLU A 30 -7.44 -65.14 -40.53
N GLU A 31 -8.02 -66.06 -39.75
CA GLU A 31 -9.25 -66.76 -40.09
C GLU A 31 -10.51 -65.91 -39.86
N VAL A 32 -10.46 -64.96 -38.93
CA VAL A 32 -11.50 -63.96 -38.68
C VAL A 32 -11.43 -62.82 -39.71
N ILE A 33 -10.24 -62.48 -40.19
CA ILE A 33 -10.05 -61.45 -41.20
C ILE A 33 -10.71 -61.84 -42.54
N SER A 34 -10.56 -63.11 -43.00
CA SER A 34 -11.15 -63.55 -44.28
C SER A 34 -12.68 -63.59 -44.29
N LYS A 35 -13.31 -63.69 -43.11
CA LYS A 35 -14.79 -63.62 -42.96
C LYS A 35 -15.28 -62.20 -42.70
N ILE A 36 -14.37 -61.28 -42.31
CA ILE A 36 -14.63 -59.90 -42.00
C ILE A 36 -14.48 -58.97 -43.21
N GLU A 37 -13.68 -59.39 -44.23
CA GLU A 37 -13.34 -58.55 -45.39
C GLU A 37 -14.54 -58.09 -46.23
N ASP A 38 -15.64 -58.89 -46.31
CA ASP A 38 -16.76 -58.57 -47.20
C ASP A 38 -17.87 -57.70 -46.56
N ASN A 39 -17.94 -57.54 -45.22
CA ASN A 39 -19.02 -56.74 -44.59
C ASN A 39 -18.65 -55.94 -43.33
N LEU A 40 -17.44 -56.07 -42.82
CA LEU A 40 -17.06 -55.40 -41.58
C LEU A 40 -16.10 -54.24 -41.78
N GLY A 41 -15.36 -54.14 -42.89
CA GLY A 41 -14.39 -53.10 -43.16
C GLY A 41 -15.01 -51.69 -43.11
N ASP A 42 -16.15 -51.51 -43.74
CA ASP A 42 -16.91 -50.29 -43.78
C ASP A 42 -17.55 -49.97 -42.39
N ASN A 43 -18.12 -50.99 -41.71
CA ASN A 43 -18.76 -50.85 -40.41
C ASN A 43 -17.74 -50.54 -39.28
N ILE A 44 -16.50 -51.00 -39.39
CA ILE A 44 -15.45 -50.77 -38.41
C ILE A 44 -14.88 -49.39 -38.60
N GLY A 45 -14.71 -48.92 -39.85
CA GLY A 45 -14.32 -47.55 -40.15
C GLY A 45 -15.31 -46.52 -39.57
N ASP A 46 -16.60 -46.80 -39.77
CA ASP A 46 -17.67 -45.97 -39.21
C ASP A 46 -17.78 -46.05 -37.69
N PHE A 47 -17.58 -47.22 -37.08
CA PHE A 47 -17.53 -47.35 -35.62
C PHE A 47 -16.32 -46.62 -35.00
N LEU A 48 -15.13 -46.76 -35.59
CA LEU A 48 -13.94 -46.08 -35.14
C LEU A 48 -14.06 -44.55 -35.29
N SER A 49 -14.50 -44.07 -36.44
CA SER A 49 -14.68 -42.64 -36.66
C SER A 49 -15.82 -42.07 -35.81
N GLY A 50 -16.93 -42.79 -35.68
CA GLY A 50 -18.08 -42.36 -34.89
C GLY A 50 -17.84 -42.40 -33.37
N THR A 51 -17.25 -43.46 -32.84
CA THR A 51 -17.10 -43.62 -31.39
C THR A 51 -15.80 -43.08 -30.87
N VAL A 52 -14.66 -43.43 -31.47
CA VAL A 52 -13.34 -42.97 -31.02
C VAL A 52 -13.17 -41.49 -31.31
N GLY A 53 -13.69 -41.03 -32.47
CA GLY A 53 -13.66 -39.58 -32.80
C GLY A 53 -14.42 -38.72 -31.81
N ILE A 54 -15.62 -39.14 -31.39
CA ILE A 54 -16.42 -38.42 -30.39
C ILE A 54 -15.71 -38.39 -29.02
N VAL A 55 -15.14 -39.52 -28.59
CA VAL A 55 -14.40 -39.61 -27.32
C VAL A 55 -13.18 -38.70 -27.35
N LEU A 56 -12.40 -38.70 -28.43
CA LEU A 56 -11.24 -37.85 -28.61
C LEU A 56 -11.62 -36.33 -28.65
N ALA A 57 -12.72 -36.02 -29.35
CA ALA A 57 -13.25 -34.66 -29.38
C ALA A 57 -13.65 -34.17 -27.97
N PHE A 58 -14.31 -35.03 -27.19
CA PHE A 58 -14.70 -34.72 -25.82
C PHE A 58 -13.48 -34.53 -24.90
N VAL A 59 -12.50 -35.44 -25.01
CA VAL A 59 -11.22 -35.31 -24.27
C VAL A 59 -10.50 -34.02 -24.66
N SER A 60 -10.43 -33.69 -25.94
CA SER A 60 -9.81 -32.43 -26.43
C SER A 60 -10.52 -31.22 -25.89
N THR A 61 -11.86 -31.25 -25.82
CA THR A 61 -12.64 -30.13 -25.22
C THR A 61 -12.34 -29.97 -23.73
N ILE A 62 -12.20 -31.06 -22.99
CA ILE A 62 -11.80 -31.01 -21.57
C ILE A 62 -10.40 -30.41 -21.43
N PHE A 63 -9.44 -30.84 -22.25
CA PHE A 63 -8.08 -30.27 -22.22
C PHE A 63 -8.06 -28.78 -22.57
N LEU A 64 -8.82 -28.36 -23.57
CA LEU A 64 -8.97 -26.94 -23.91
C LEU A 64 -9.53 -26.13 -22.73
N PHE A 65 -10.56 -26.63 -22.07
CA PHE A 65 -11.15 -25.98 -20.90
C PHE A 65 -10.15 -25.88 -19.73
N LEU A 66 -9.42 -26.96 -19.45
CA LEU A 66 -8.38 -26.96 -18.42
C LEU A 66 -7.23 -25.95 -18.73
N THR A 67 -6.80 -25.94 -19.99
CA THR A 67 -5.76 -25.03 -20.48
C THR A 67 -6.22 -23.58 -20.39
N PHE A 68 -7.46 -23.30 -20.80
CA PHE A 68 -8.04 -21.96 -20.70
C PHE A 68 -8.10 -21.47 -19.26
N ASN A 69 -8.56 -22.31 -18.33
CA ASN A 69 -8.57 -21.95 -16.91
C ASN A 69 -7.16 -21.72 -16.33
N ALA A 70 -6.18 -22.53 -16.76
CA ALA A 70 -4.79 -22.34 -16.37
C ALA A 70 -4.22 -21.02 -16.91
N GLN A 71 -4.50 -20.69 -18.19
CA GLN A 71 -4.11 -19.44 -18.82
C GLN A 71 -4.75 -18.21 -18.16
N GLN A 72 -6.03 -18.28 -17.81
CA GLN A 72 -6.71 -17.21 -17.08
C GLN A 72 -6.03 -16.93 -15.72
N LYS A 73 -5.72 -18.00 -14.97
CA LYS A 73 -5.02 -17.85 -13.69
C LYS A 73 -3.64 -17.24 -13.88
N GLN A 74 -2.86 -17.75 -14.83
CA GLN A 74 -1.53 -17.23 -15.16
C GLN A 74 -1.59 -15.77 -15.62
N SER A 75 -2.57 -15.41 -16.45
CA SER A 75 -2.76 -14.03 -16.90
C SER A 75 -3.07 -13.08 -15.74
N LYS A 76 -3.87 -13.53 -14.75
CA LYS A 76 -4.15 -12.75 -13.56
C LYS A 76 -2.88 -12.55 -12.72
N GLU A 77 -2.17 -13.64 -12.42
CA GLU A 77 -0.90 -13.58 -11.66
C GLU A 77 0.12 -12.66 -12.36
N ALA A 78 0.27 -12.78 -13.69
CA ALA A 78 1.17 -11.91 -14.46
C ALA A 78 0.77 -10.43 -14.42
N LYS A 79 -0.53 -10.11 -14.37
CA LYS A 79 -1.01 -8.73 -14.22
C LYS A 79 -0.70 -8.18 -12.82
N ASP A 80 -0.93 -8.98 -11.79
CA ASP A 80 -0.65 -8.60 -10.40
C ASP A 80 0.87 -8.37 -10.20
N ASP A 81 1.73 -9.25 -10.76
CA ASP A 81 3.18 -9.09 -10.73
C ASP A 81 3.66 -7.87 -11.54
N ALA A 82 3.09 -7.63 -12.72
CA ALA A 82 3.42 -6.47 -13.53
C ALA A 82 2.99 -5.15 -12.87
N PHE A 83 1.84 -5.15 -12.17
CA PHE A 83 1.40 -4.01 -11.36
C PHE A 83 2.39 -3.74 -10.24
N ARG A 84 2.73 -4.78 -9.44
CA ARG A 84 3.66 -4.68 -8.33
C ARG A 84 5.03 -4.15 -8.79
N THR A 85 5.58 -4.71 -9.84
CA THR A 85 6.87 -4.30 -10.40
C THR A 85 6.88 -2.83 -10.81
N ARG A 86 5.81 -2.36 -11.45
CA ARG A 86 5.68 -0.94 -11.85
C ARG A 86 5.53 -0.02 -10.65
N PHE A 87 4.71 -0.40 -9.68
CA PHE A 87 4.53 0.36 -8.46
C PHE A 87 5.86 0.48 -7.70
N GLU A 88 6.52 -0.64 -7.43
CA GLU A 88 7.80 -0.67 -6.71
C GLU A 88 8.89 0.12 -7.45
N GLY A 89 8.98 -0.02 -8.77
CA GLY A 89 9.92 0.77 -9.57
C GLY A 89 9.68 2.27 -9.45
N THR A 90 8.43 2.72 -9.48
CA THR A 90 8.08 4.14 -9.28
C THR A 90 8.35 4.59 -7.85
N PHE A 91 7.95 3.77 -6.88
CA PHE A 91 8.14 4.06 -5.45
C PHE A 91 9.62 4.23 -5.09
N PHE A 92 10.48 3.28 -5.47
CA PHE A 92 11.91 3.36 -5.16
C PHE A 92 12.61 4.49 -5.93
N ASN A 93 12.16 4.82 -7.14
CA ASN A 93 12.65 6.01 -7.83
C ASN A 93 12.27 7.29 -7.08
N MET A 94 11.04 7.42 -6.60
CA MET A 94 10.63 8.55 -5.78
C MET A 94 11.41 8.56 -4.46
N LEU A 95 11.59 7.42 -3.78
CA LEU A 95 12.35 7.35 -2.54
C LEU A 95 13.82 7.74 -2.75
N SER A 96 14.45 7.35 -3.85
CA SER A 96 15.82 7.78 -4.18
C SER A 96 15.93 9.28 -4.44
N MET A 97 14.91 9.91 -5.01
CA MET A 97 14.85 11.36 -5.20
C MET A 97 14.64 12.12 -3.88
N TYR A 98 14.09 11.48 -2.85
CA TYR A 98 13.87 12.09 -1.54
C TYR A 98 15.16 12.69 -0.96
N TYR A 99 16.29 12.01 -1.06
CA TYR A 99 17.58 12.51 -0.59
C TYR A 99 18.00 13.81 -1.26
N ASN A 100 17.78 13.94 -2.56
CA ASN A 100 18.08 15.17 -3.28
C ASN A 100 17.16 16.31 -2.83
N VAL A 101 15.88 16.01 -2.65
CA VAL A 101 14.87 16.97 -2.21
C VAL A 101 15.16 17.42 -0.77
N ARG A 102 15.56 16.51 0.12
CA ARG A 102 15.98 16.78 1.48
C ARG A 102 17.19 17.71 1.51
N SER A 103 18.24 17.35 0.77
CA SER A 103 19.46 18.18 0.67
C SER A 103 19.19 19.59 0.16
N GLU A 104 18.28 19.72 -0.80
CA GLU A 104 17.88 21.04 -1.31
C GLU A 104 17.04 21.81 -0.27
N GLY A 105 16.22 21.11 0.53
CA GLY A 105 15.48 21.68 1.66
C GLY A 105 16.43 22.28 2.70
N ASP A 106 17.45 21.52 3.09
CA ASP A 106 18.47 22.00 4.03
C ASP A 106 19.21 23.24 3.50
N LYS A 107 19.57 23.28 2.21
CA LYS A 107 20.19 24.45 1.58
C LYS A 107 19.28 25.68 1.61
N GLN A 108 17.99 25.52 1.35
CA GLN A 108 17.03 26.63 1.42
C GLN A 108 16.87 27.14 2.84
N ILE A 109 16.81 26.24 3.84
CA ILE A 109 16.79 26.66 5.24
C ILE A 109 18.07 27.40 5.60
N CYS A 110 19.23 26.87 5.24
CA CYS A 110 20.52 27.50 5.50
C CYS A 110 20.63 28.88 4.86
N GLN A 111 20.13 29.05 3.63
CA GLN A 111 20.27 30.31 2.89
C GLN A 111 19.26 31.37 3.33
N PHE A 112 18.04 31.00 3.68
CA PHE A 112 16.93 31.95 3.86
C PHE A 112 16.42 32.07 5.30
N SER A 113 16.81 31.17 6.23
CA SER A 113 16.36 31.25 7.61
C SER A 113 16.92 32.46 8.32
N LYS A 114 16.04 33.32 8.79
CA LYS A 114 16.42 34.49 9.60
C LYS A 114 17.01 34.11 10.95
N SER A 115 16.67 32.95 11.48
CA SER A 115 17.25 32.42 12.71
C SER A 115 18.69 31.90 12.55
N GLY A 116 19.17 31.77 11.29
CA GLY A 116 20.47 31.18 10.98
C GLY A 116 20.53 29.67 11.13
N SER A 117 19.39 28.98 11.02
CA SER A 117 19.33 27.50 10.98
C SER A 117 20.08 26.98 9.76
N LYS A 118 20.87 25.91 9.93
CA LYS A 118 21.70 25.34 8.86
C LYS A 118 21.02 24.17 8.14
N ASN A 119 20.04 23.57 8.76
CA ASN A 119 19.32 22.40 8.26
C ASN A 119 17.93 22.29 8.93
N MET A 120 17.17 21.27 8.54
CA MET A 120 15.83 21.01 9.08
C MET A 120 15.85 20.70 10.59
N SER A 121 16.88 19.99 11.07
CA SER A 121 16.99 19.67 12.51
C SER A 121 17.14 20.92 13.37
N GLU A 122 18.06 21.83 13.00
CA GLU A 122 18.19 23.12 13.70
C GLU A 122 16.93 23.99 13.58
N PHE A 123 16.28 23.96 12.41
CA PHE A 123 15.02 24.66 12.19
C PHE A 123 13.92 24.15 13.12
N TYR A 124 13.85 22.82 13.32
CA TYR A 124 12.91 22.21 14.27
C TYR A 124 13.21 22.59 15.72
N VAL A 125 14.48 22.55 16.14
CA VAL A 125 14.88 22.93 17.51
C VAL A 125 14.46 24.37 17.79
N ARG A 126 14.68 25.30 16.87
CA ARG A 126 14.26 26.69 17.00
C ARG A 126 12.75 26.89 17.00
N PHE A 127 12.02 26.01 16.27
CA PHE A 127 10.57 26.00 16.36
C PHE A 127 10.09 25.54 17.76
N LYS A 128 10.80 24.64 18.40
CA LYS A 128 10.53 24.21 19.77
C LYS A 128 10.75 25.38 20.75
N ASP A 129 11.83 26.13 20.59
CA ASP A 129 12.09 27.34 21.41
C ASP A 129 10.98 28.38 21.21
N TYR A 130 10.57 28.64 19.97
CA TYR A 130 9.49 29.57 19.63
C TYR A 130 8.15 29.15 20.26
N TYR A 131 7.84 27.86 20.27
CA TYR A 131 6.67 27.33 20.96
C TYR A 131 6.72 27.58 22.46
N LEU A 132 7.87 27.34 23.13
CA LEU A 132 8.04 27.56 24.57
C LEU A 132 7.93 29.02 24.93
N GLU A 133 8.49 29.92 24.13
CA GLU A 133 8.36 31.38 24.31
C GLU A 133 6.89 31.81 24.16
N THR A 134 6.17 31.27 23.20
CA THR A 134 4.75 31.60 22.98
C THR A 134 3.89 31.13 24.16
N ILE A 135 4.10 29.90 24.67
CA ILE A 135 3.41 29.43 25.88
C ILE A 135 3.67 30.35 27.08
N GLY A 136 4.89 30.81 27.23
CA GLY A 136 5.26 31.71 28.35
C GLY A 136 4.68 33.13 28.24
N SER A 137 4.36 33.61 27.04
CA SER A 137 3.93 34.96 26.76
C SER A 137 2.45 35.13 26.41
N ASN A 138 1.78 34.07 25.97
CA ASN A 138 0.38 34.09 25.51
C ASN A 138 -0.50 33.12 26.32
N ASN A 139 -1.25 33.68 27.27
CA ASN A 139 -2.10 32.91 28.17
C ASN A 139 -3.22 32.15 27.44
N ASP A 140 -3.80 32.72 26.39
CA ASP A 140 -4.90 32.04 25.63
C ASP A 140 -4.36 30.83 24.91
N PHE A 141 -3.20 30.94 24.28
CA PHE A 141 -2.50 29.82 23.65
C PHE A 141 -2.14 28.73 24.67
N ALA A 142 -1.57 29.17 25.83
CA ALA A 142 -1.24 28.21 26.91
C ALA A 142 -2.48 27.45 27.42
N MET A 143 -3.61 28.14 27.60
CA MET A 143 -4.88 27.50 27.97
C MET A 143 -5.38 26.50 26.93
N ALA A 144 -5.26 26.85 25.65
CA ALA A 144 -5.65 25.94 24.56
C ALA A 144 -4.77 24.66 24.54
N MET A 145 -3.47 24.79 24.75
CA MET A 145 -2.54 23.66 24.82
C MET A 145 -2.76 22.80 26.07
N ASN A 146 -2.95 23.42 27.25
CA ASN A 146 -3.24 22.71 28.49
C ASN A 146 -4.58 21.95 28.44
N ALA A 147 -5.55 22.39 27.64
CA ALA A 147 -6.79 21.69 27.44
C ALA A 147 -6.62 20.31 26.75
N LEU A 148 -5.50 20.10 26.05
CA LEU A 148 -5.16 18.78 25.48
C LEU A 148 -4.75 17.76 26.57
N ASP A 149 -4.33 18.20 27.74
CA ASP A 149 -3.98 17.30 28.84
C ASP A 149 -5.22 16.69 29.51
N GLU A 150 -6.41 17.28 29.34
CA GLU A 150 -7.66 16.73 29.89
C GLU A 150 -7.98 15.34 29.30
N ASN A 151 -8.52 14.43 30.13
CA ASN A 151 -8.82 13.06 29.69
C ASN A 151 -10.05 13.00 28.74
N ASP A 152 -11.03 13.87 28.96
CA ASP A 152 -12.24 14.01 28.13
C ASP A 152 -12.23 15.38 27.44
N ILE A 153 -11.54 15.45 26.30
CA ILE A 153 -11.43 16.74 25.57
C ILE A 153 -12.73 17.00 24.81
N LEU A 154 -13.36 18.15 25.10
CA LEU A 154 -14.48 18.62 24.29
C LEU A 154 -14.00 18.88 22.84
N GLU A 155 -14.85 18.51 21.87
CA GLU A 155 -14.52 18.68 20.43
C GLU A 155 -14.14 20.13 20.08
N THR A 156 -14.76 21.11 20.74
CA THR A 156 -14.44 22.53 20.55
C THR A 156 -13.02 22.87 21.00
N LYS A 157 -12.60 22.39 22.18
CA LYS A 157 -11.23 22.59 22.70
C LYS A 157 -10.18 21.91 21.81
N TYR A 158 -10.48 20.70 21.33
CA TYR A 158 -9.64 19.99 20.36
C TYR A 158 -9.45 20.80 19.08
N LYS A 159 -10.53 21.33 18.50
CA LYS A 159 -10.49 22.13 17.27
C LYS A 159 -9.72 23.45 17.49
N THR A 160 -9.89 24.09 18.64
CA THR A 160 -9.15 25.30 19.00
C THR A 160 -7.64 24.99 19.09
N ALA A 161 -7.26 23.97 19.84
CA ALA A 161 -5.85 23.58 20.00
C ALA A 161 -5.22 23.20 18.66
N LEU A 162 -5.92 22.43 17.81
CA LEU A 162 -5.47 22.08 16.47
C LEU A 162 -5.23 23.32 15.61
N HIS A 163 -6.19 24.25 15.62
CA HIS A 163 -6.10 25.50 14.85
C HIS A 163 -4.94 26.39 15.33
N ASP A 164 -4.84 26.63 16.64
CA ASP A 164 -3.86 27.54 17.22
C ASP A 164 -2.45 27.03 17.07
N LEU A 165 -2.25 25.70 17.21
CA LEU A 165 -0.96 25.07 16.99
C LEU A 165 -0.55 25.11 15.51
N GLY A 166 -1.48 24.85 14.60
CA GLY A 166 -1.24 24.98 13.16
C GLY A 166 -0.90 26.42 12.76
N LYS A 167 -1.59 27.40 13.33
CA LYS A 167 -1.33 28.82 13.12
C LYS A 167 0.03 29.23 13.64
N LEU A 168 0.43 28.76 14.84
CA LEU A 168 1.76 29.01 15.39
C LEU A 168 2.87 28.52 14.44
N TYR A 169 2.71 27.33 13.87
CA TYR A 169 3.66 26.80 12.89
C TYR A 169 3.73 27.68 11.64
N ASP A 170 2.60 28.12 11.11
CA ASP A 170 2.56 29.02 9.94
C ASP A 170 3.23 30.36 10.23
N GLU A 171 3.00 30.95 11.42
CA GLU A 171 3.63 32.21 11.87
C GLU A 171 5.13 32.03 11.96
N TYR A 172 5.60 30.95 12.59
CA TYR A 172 7.03 30.65 12.68
C TYR A 172 7.68 30.55 11.29
N VAL A 173 7.13 29.74 10.39
CA VAL A 173 7.67 29.58 9.03
C VAL A 173 7.70 30.92 8.29
N LYS A 174 6.66 31.75 8.44
CA LYS A 174 6.59 33.07 7.84
C LYS A 174 7.65 34.03 8.41
N GLU A 175 7.82 34.01 9.73
CA GLU A 175 8.83 34.84 10.40
C GLU A 175 10.25 34.48 10.01
N GLN A 176 10.52 33.19 9.86
CA GLN A 176 11.83 32.71 9.44
C GLN A 176 12.16 33.07 7.98
N GLY A 177 11.15 33.36 7.16
CA GLY A 177 11.33 33.74 5.75
C GLY A 177 11.85 32.65 4.86
N CYS A 178 12.03 31.42 5.37
CA CYS A 178 12.40 30.24 4.58
C CYS A 178 11.17 29.36 4.34
N ASN A 179 11.14 28.77 3.17
CA ASN A 179 10.02 27.93 2.76
C ASN A 179 10.51 26.56 2.30
N ALA A 180 10.57 25.61 3.24
CA ALA A 180 10.78 24.19 2.91
C ALA A 180 9.54 23.53 2.28
N GLY A 181 8.58 24.32 1.81
CA GLY A 181 7.30 23.82 1.32
C GLY A 181 7.41 22.89 0.12
N PHE A 182 8.48 23.00 -0.71
CA PHE A 182 8.70 22.03 -1.77
C PHE A 182 9.09 20.65 -1.20
N TYR A 183 9.86 20.59 -0.11
CA TYR A 183 10.20 19.36 0.60
C TYR A 183 8.94 18.70 1.14
N PHE A 184 8.10 19.43 1.89
CA PHE A 184 6.87 18.87 2.44
C PHE A 184 5.87 18.47 1.35
N ARG A 185 5.78 19.20 0.24
CA ARG A 185 4.98 18.78 -0.91
C ARG A 185 5.49 17.48 -1.53
N TYR A 186 6.81 17.31 -1.57
CA TYR A 186 7.39 16.07 -2.07
C TYR A 186 7.06 14.89 -1.15
N VAL A 187 7.26 15.03 0.15
CA VAL A 187 6.91 14.01 1.16
C VAL A 187 5.41 13.68 1.11
N HIS A 188 4.56 14.70 1.04
CA HIS A 188 3.13 14.52 0.86
C HIS A 188 2.80 13.71 -0.40
N ASN A 189 3.43 14.02 -1.53
CA ASN A 189 3.20 13.30 -2.79
C ASN A 189 3.69 11.86 -2.72
N LEU A 190 4.84 11.61 -2.08
CA LEU A 190 5.40 10.28 -1.88
C LEU A 190 4.47 9.40 -1.02
N ILE A 191 4.01 9.91 0.13
CA ILE A 191 3.05 9.22 1.01
C ILE A 191 1.71 9.02 0.28
N SER A 192 1.20 10.05 -0.38
CA SER A 192 -0.06 9.98 -1.13
C SER A 192 0.02 9.01 -2.30
N PHE A 193 1.18 8.86 -2.95
CA PHE A 193 1.40 7.88 -3.99
C PHE A 193 1.19 6.47 -3.47
N VAL A 194 1.79 6.12 -2.34
CA VAL A 194 1.62 4.81 -1.70
C VAL A 194 0.14 4.54 -1.38
N ILE A 195 -0.51 5.48 -0.68
CA ILE A 195 -1.89 5.31 -0.21
C ILE A 195 -2.90 5.19 -1.36
N LYS A 196 -2.70 5.93 -2.46
CA LYS A 196 -3.66 6.02 -3.55
C LYS A 196 -3.44 5.01 -4.66
N HIS A 197 -2.22 4.56 -4.88
CA HIS A 197 -1.88 3.75 -6.04
C HIS A 197 -1.52 2.30 -5.69
N TRP A 198 -1.45 1.95 -4.41
CA TRP A 198 -1.30 0.56 -4.03
C TRP A 198 -2.65 -0.18 -4.09
N GLU A 199 -2.75 -1.17 -4.98
CA GLU A 199 -3.94 -2.00 -5.17
C GLU A 199 -3.81 -3.39 -4.53
N GLY A 200 -2.69 -3.65 -3.84
CA GLY A 200 -2.43 -4.92 -3.15
C GLY A 200 -3.09 -5.02 -1.78
N LYS A 201 -2.56 -5.89 -0.93
CA LYS A 201 -3.07 -6.05 0.44
C LYS A 201 -2.82 -4.79 1.26
N LYS A 202 -3.75 -4.50 2.18
CA LYS A 202 -3.67 -3.32 3.04
C LYS A 202 -2.43 -3.32 3.94
N ASP A 203 -2.01 -4.51 4.38
CA ASP A 203 -0.81 -4.67 5.23
C ASP A 203 0.49 -4.27 4.51
N ASP A 204 0.54 -4.40 3.18
CA ASP A 204 1.72 -4.00 2.40
C ASP A 204 1.89 -2.48 2.35
N ILE A 205 0.81 -1.69 2.48
CA ILE A 205 0.86 -0.22 2.55
C ILE A 205 1.76 0.23 3.71
N HIS A 206 1.57 -0.37 4.89
CA HIS A 206 2.39 -0.06 6.06
C HIS A 206 3.87 -0.33 5.82
N THR A 207 4.20 -1.39 5.08
CA THR A 207 5.60 -1.69 4.72
C THR A 207 6.22 -0.55 3.92
N TYR A 208 5.55 -0.05 2.87
CA TYR A 208 6.06 1.07 2.06
C TYR A 208 6.09 2.39 2.85
N LEU A 209 5.10 2.65 3.69
CA LEU A 209 5.08 3.83 4.55
C LEU A 209 6.22 3.79 5.58
N ASN A 210 6.52 2.63 6.14
CA ASN A 210 7.65 2.45 7.05
C ASN A 210 9.01 2.67 6.36
N PHE A 211 9.15 2.29 5.08
CA PHE A 211 10.35 2.66 4.30
C PHE A 211 10.50 4.18 4.21
N ILE A 212 9.43 4.92 3.92
CA ILE A 212 9.51 6.40 3.88
C ILE A 212 9.89 6.95 5.26
N GLN A 213 9.22 6.46 6.31
CA GLN A 213 9.46 6.92 7.68
C GLN A 213 10.90 6.67 8.14
N SER A 214 11.48 5.51 7.80
CA SER A 214 12.84 5.14 8.18
C SER A 214 13.94 6.02 7.56
N GLU A 215 13.60 6.75 6.48
CA GLU A 215 14.50 7.71 5.85
C GLU A 215 14.45 9.12 6.47
N MET A 216 13.49 9.37 7.36
CA MET A 216 13.28 10.67 8.01
C MET A 216 13.91 10.68 9.40
N SER A 217 14.54 11.81 9.76
CA SER A 217 14.98 12.03 11.14
C SER A 217 13.80 12.34 12.06
N ASP A 218 14.00 12.24 13.37
CA ASP A 218 12.98 12.57 14.36
C ASP A 218 12.49 14.02 14.20
N GLU A 219 13.39 14.96 13.94
CA GLU A 219 13.04 16.37 13.73
C GLU A 219 12.25 16.58 12.44
N GLU A 220 12.57 15.83 11.37
CA GLU A 220 11.79 15.87 10.13
C GLU A 220 10.38 15.32 10.36
N LEU A 221 10.23 14.24 11.13
CA LEU A 221 8.91 13.70 11.54
C LEU A 221 8.15 14.72 12.40
N GLY A 222 8.84 15.42 13.31
CA GLY A 222 8.28 16.53 14.09
C GLY A 222 7.79 17.66 13.20
N LEU A 223 8.61 18.13 12.26
CA LEU A 223 8.20 19.16 11.31
C LEU A 223 7.02 18.71 10.44
N LEU A 224 7.00 17.44 10.00
CA LEU A 224 5.89 16.87 9.23
C LEU A 224 4.60 16.86 10.06
N PHE A 225 4.68 16.46 11.33
CA PHE A 225 3.56 16.49 12.27
C PHE A 225 2.91 17.88 12.29
N TYR A 226 3.69 18.94 12.60
CA TYR A 226 3.16 20.29 12.72
C TYR A 226 2.78 20.90 11.36
N ASN A 227 3.51 20.61 10.30
CA ASN A 227 3.14 21.01 8.95
C ASN A 227 1.78 20.44 8.51
N SER A 228 1.48 19.20 8.87
CA SER A 228 0.23 18.53 8.47
C SER A 228 -1.02 19.12 9.14
N ILE A 229 -0.88 19.76 10.29
CA ILE A 229 -1.96 20.44 11.02
C ILE A 229 -2.02 21.95 10.76
N SER A 230 -1.06 22.49 10.02
CA SER A 230 -1.03 23.90 9.61
C SER A 230 -1.88 24.17 8.37
N ASN A 231 -1.98 25.43 7.98
CA ASN A 231 -2.64 25.79 6.70
C ASN A 231 -1.92 25.20 5.48
N MET A 232 -0.60 24.93 5.59
CA MET A 232 0.17 24.30 4.52
C MET A 232 -0.23 22.82 4.29
N GLY A 233 -0.78 22.16 5.33
CA GLY A 233 -1.29 20.79 5.26
C GLY A 233 -2.75 20.67 4.82
N GLN A 234 -3.45 21.81 4.65
CA GLN A 234 -4.84 21.83 4.21
C GLN A 234 -4.96 21.69 2.68
N ASP A 235 -6.05 21.09 2.26
CA ASP A 235 -6.44 21.05 0.85
C ASP A 235 -7.18 22.35 0.42
N LYS A 236 -7.60 22.41 -0.86
CA LYS A 236 -8.33 23.55 -1.40
C LYS A 236 -9.67 23.87 -0.69
N ASN A 237 -10.19 22.89 0.07
CA ASN A 237 -11.45 23.01 0.81
C ASN A 237 -11.19 23.30 2.32
N HIS A 238 -9.99 23.71 2.67
CA HIS A 238 -9.53 23.94 4.06
C HIS A 238 -9.68 22.69 4.96
N GLN A 239 -9.58 21.48 4.39
CA GLN A 239 -9.62 20.24 5.14
C GLN A 239 -8.20 19.71 5.37
N TYR A 240 -7.94 19.22 6.58
CA TYR A 240 -6.66 18.61 6.97
C TYR A 240 -6.50 17.20 6.39
N ARG A 241 -6.61 17.09 5.06
CA ARG A 241 -6.61 15.80 4.35
C ARG A 241 -5.29 15.06 4.49
N PHE A 242 -4.20 15.79 4.51
CA PHE A 242 -2.89 15.18 4.71
C PHE A 242 -2.72 14.65 6.13
N LYS A 243 -3.15 15.41 7.16
CA LYS A 243 -3.23 14.91 8.53
C LYS A 243 -4.05 13.62 8.62
N GLN A 244 -5.21 13.58 7.94
CA GLN A 244 -6.03 12.37 7.91
C GLN A 244 -5.30 11.18 7.31
N TYR A 245 -4.55 11.36 6.21
CA TYR A 245 -3.74 10.29 5.63
C TYR A 245 -2.68 9.76 6.59
N LEU A 246 -1.98 10.64 7.31
CA LEU A 246 -0.99 10.26 8.31
C LEU A 246 -1.64 9.50 9.47
N ASP A 247 -2.79 9.98 9.96
CA ASP A 247 -3.51 9.43 11.11
C ASP A 247 -4.17 8.08 10.76
N ASP A 248 -4.88 7.98 9.62
CA ASP A 248 -5.58 6.77 9.19
C ASP A 248 -4.62 5.59 8.89
N ASN A 249 -3.36 5.88 8.60
CA ASN A 249 -2.33 4.88 8.30
C ASN A 249 -1.25 4.78 9.38
N SER A 250 -1.44 5.40 10.54
CA SER A 250 -0.47 5.41 11.65
C SER A 250 0.94 5.78 11.22
N PHE A 251 1.08 6.68 10.23
CA PHE A 251 2.40 7.02 9.66
C PHE A 251 3.37 7.56 10.70
N LEU A 252 2.88 8.20 11.76
CA LEU A 252 3.68 8.80 12.83
C LEU A 252 3.85 7.89 14.05
N GLU A 253 3.55 6.58 13.95
CA GLU A 253 3.55 5.65 15.08
C GLU A 253 4.90 5.57 15.81
N ASN A 254 6.01 5.71 15.08
CA ASN A 254 7.37 5.61 15.63
C ASN A 254 8.00 6.97 15.97
N ILE A 255 7.26 8.09 15.91
CA ILE A 255 7.78 9.37 16.37
C ILE A 255 8.11 9.27 17.86
N SER A 256 9.26 9.82 18.28
CA SER A 256 9.64 9.79 19.69
C SER A 256 8.83 10.80 20.50
N GLU A 257 8.56 10.50 21.77
CA GLU A 257 7.86 11.41 22.67
C GLU A 257 8.57 12.77 22.78
N GLN A 258 9.91 12.77 22.79
CA GLN A 258 10.73 13.97 22.88
C GLN A 258 10.64 14.86 21.63
N THR A 259 10.25 14.27 20.51
CA THR A 259 10.01 15.02 19.26
C THR A 259 8.71 15.81 19.31
N LEU A 260 7.75 15.47 20.13
CA LEU A 260 6.57 16.31 20.31
C LEU A 260 6.88 17.54 21.16
N LEU A 261 6.37 18.71 20.79
CA LEU A 261 6.54 19.95 21.58
C LEU A 261 5.86 19.86 22.96
N SER A 262 4.76 19.12 23.05
CA SER A 262 4.14 18.63 24.27
C SER A 262 3.70 17.20 24.06
N ARG A 263 3.82 16.36 25.11
CA ARG A 263 3.30 14.98 25.07
C ARG A 263 1.84 14.94 24.63
N ALA A 264 0.99 15.84 25.15
CA ALA A 264 -0.44 15.86 24.85
C ALA A 264 -0.78 16.03 23.35
N HIS A 265 0.17 16.47 22.53
CA HIS A 265 -0.05 16.66 21.08
C HIS A 265 -0.35 15.34 20.36
N TYR A 266 0.02 14.16 20.90
CA TYR A 266 -0.36 12.89 20.32
C TYR A 266 -1.89 12.77 20.12
N LYS A 267 -2.70 13.39 20.99
CA LYS A 267 -4.15 13.39 20.91
C LYS A 267 -4.70 14.05 19.66
N LEU A 268 -3.89 14.86 18.96
CA LEU A 268 -4.25 15.43 17.67
C LEU A 268 -4.31 14.39 16.54
N PHE A 269 -3.75 13.18 16.75
CA PHE A 269 -3.78 12.06 15.82
C PHE A 269 -4.42 10.83 16.48
N PRO A 270 -5.75 10.84 16.69
CA PRO A 270 -6.43 9.85 17.52
C PRO A 270 -6.45 8.43 16.97
N LYS A 271 -6.16 8.24 15.67
CA LYS A 271 -6.10 6.91 15.04
C LYS A 271 -4.69 6.34 15.02
N THR A 272 -3.68 7.18 15.19
CA THR A 272 -2.27 6.77 15.19
C THR A 272 -1.93 5.99 16.46
N ASN A 273 -1.37 4.80 16.29
CA ASN A 273 -0.96 3.94 17.37
C ASN A 273 0.48 4.24 17.78
N PHE A 274 0.70 5.38 18.45
CA PHE A 274 2.05 5.80 18.87
C PHE A 274 2.72 4.75 19.76
N SER A 275 3.98 4.43 19.45
CA SER A 275 4.75 3.37 20.13
C SER A 275 5.03 3.68 21.60
N PHE A 276 5.15 4.97 21.97
CA PHE A 276 5.41 5.43 23.34
C PHE A 276 4.17 5.42 24.25
N LEU A 277 2.94 5.22 23.72
CA LEU A 277 1.72 5.15 24.54
C LEU A 277 1.58 3.80 25.23
N ASN A 278 1.17 3.81 26.49
CA ASN A 278 0.77 2.61 27.19
C ASN A 278 -0.66 2.15 26.79
N ASP A 279 -1.05 0.96 27.22
CA ASP A 279 -2.34 0.36 26.82
C ASP A 279 -3.56 1.14 27.32
N ASP A 280 -3.45 1.85 28.44
CA ASP A 280 -4.56 2.64 28.99
C ASP A 280 -4.72 3.96 28.22
N GLU A 281 -3.64 4.62 27.87
CA GLU A 281 -3.65 5.82 27.03
C GLU A 281 -4.21 5.51 25.63
N ARG A 282 -3.86 4.35 25.05
CA ARG A 282 -4.43 3.91 23.76
C ARG A 282 -5.94 3.71 23.78
N LYS A 283 -6.50 3.33 24.93
CA LYS A 283 -7.95 3.18 25.09
C LYS A 283 -8.68 4.52 25.20
N ILE A 284 -8.04 5.54 25.77
CA ILE A 284 -8.60 6.89 25.91
C ILE A 284 -8.75 7.57 24.54
N VAL A 285 -7.75 7.41 23.67
CA VAL A 285 -7.71 8.02 22.34
C VAL A 285 -8.76 7.41 21.38
N LYS A 286 -9.15 6.15 21.58
CA LYS A 286 -10.11 5.42 20.72
C LYS A 286 -11.58 5.62 21.11
N LYS A 287 -11.89 6.37 22.16
CA LYS A 287 -13.25 6.76 22.56
C LYS A 287 -13.66 8.08 21.92
#